data_88bd38a8229ec927f4704fd30abde817
#
_entry.id   88bd38a8229ec927f4704fd30abde817
#
_cell.length_a   1.000
_cell.length_b   1.000
_cell.length_c   1.000
_cell.angle_alpha   90.00
_cell.angle_beta   90.00
_cell.angle_gamma   90.00
#
_symmetry.space_group_name_H-M   'P 1'
#
loop_
_entity.id
_entity.type
_entity.pdbx_description
1 polymer ?
#
loop_
_entity_poly.entity_id
_entity_poly.type
_entity_poly.pdbx_seq_one_letter_code
_entity_poly.pdbx_strand_id
1 'polypeptide(L)'
;IAKAIEIANNSRSVVRLVVGNEALFRSEVTPENLIAYIDRVRAAVKVPVTTSEQWHIWQDHPELAQHVDLIAAHVLPYWEFVPMEDSTDFVLERAKDLKKLFPKKPLLLSEVGWPSNGRMRGGADASQADQAIYLRTLVNALNAKGYNYFVIEAFDQPWKASDEGSVGAYWGVYNLERQAKFAFEGPVVAIPQWRLLAIGSVVLALLSLALMLIDGSALRQRGRTFLTIVAFAGGSALVWIGYDYSQQYSTWFSTLVGLLLGIGAFGVFIVLLTEAHELAETAWTRARRRPFQPVLADSAYRPKVSVHVPCYNEPPEMVKQTLDALAALDYPDYEVI
;
A
#
# COMPACT_ATOMS: atom_id res chain seq x y z
N ILE A 1 18.27 -6.00 -34.46
CA ILE A 1 19.72 -6.22 -34.53
C ILE A 1 20.37 -5.32 -35.60
N ALA A 2 19.99 -5.39 -36.91
CA ALA A 2 20.64 -4.61 -37.97
C ALA A 2 20.72 -3.09 -37.66
N LYS A 3 19.62 -2.49 -37.19
CA LYS A 3 19.59 -1.07 -36.84
C LYS A 3 20.50 -0.73 -35.63
N ALA A 4 20.60 -1.62 -34.65
CA ALA A 4 21.50 -1.44 -33.52
C ALA A 4 22.97 -1.47 -33.94
N ILE A 5 23.36 -2.37 -34.86
CA ILE A 5 24.69 -2.44 -35.45
C ILE A 5 25.00 -1.15 -36.21
N GLU A 6 24.08 -0.67 -37.05
CA GLU A 6 24.21 0.58 -37.78
C GLU A 6 24.48 1.77 -36.85
N ILE A 7 23.65 1.92 -35.77
CA ILE A 7 23.81 2.99 -34.81
C ILE A 7 25.14 2.89 -34.07
N ALA A 8 25.54 1.70 -33.64
CA ALA A 8 26.79 1.49 -32.93
C ALA A 8 28.02 1.83 -33.77
N ASN A 9 27.98 1.55 -35.06
CA ASN A 9 29.08 1.85 -35.96
C ASN A 9 29.16 3.33 -36.37
N ASN A 10 28.03 4.05 -36.35
CA ASN A 10 27.94 5.43 -36.77
C ASN A 10 27.95 6.46 -35.62
N SER A 11 27.80 6.02 -34.36
CA SER A 11 27.75 6.90 -33.22
C SER A 11 28.89 6.66 -32.24
N ARG A 12 29.68 7.70 -31.96
CA ARG A 12 30.73 7.67 -30.92
C ARG A 12 30.20 7.64 -29.51
N SER A 13 28.92 7.93 -29.32
CA SER A 13 28.26 7.91 -28.02
C SER A 13 27.87 6.50 -27.54
N VAL A 14 27.87 5.52 -28.48
CA VAL A 14 27.61 4.12 -28.10
C VAL A 14 28.92 3.51 -27.61
N VAL A 15 28.96 3.20 -26.31
CA VAL A 15 30.15 2.64 -25.67
C VAL A 15 30.08 1.13 -25.46
N ARG A 16 28.89 0.55 -25.57
CA ARG A 16 28.63 -0.90 -25.51
C ARG A 16 27.25 -1.24 -26.06
N LEU A 17 27.03 -2.50 -26.41
CA LEU A 17 25.70 -3.01 -26.81
C LEU A 17 25.26 -4.13 -25.91
N VAL A 18 23.95 -4.11 -25.59
CA VAL A 18 23.25 -5.18 -24.86
C VAL A 18 22.33 -5.87 -25.88
N VAL A 19 22.53 -7.17 -26.07
CA VAL A 19 21.75 -8.02 -26.99
C VAL A 19 20.82 -8.89 -26.18
N GLY A 20 19.59 -8.46 -26.03
CA GLY A 20 18.61 -9.09 -25.13
C GLY A 20 18.66 -8.52 -23.70
N ASN A 21 17.50 -8.34 -23.12
CA ASN A 21 17.30 -7.94 -21.74
C ASN A 21 16.32 -8.93 -21.10
N GLU A 22 16.79 -9.74 -20.15
CA GLU A 22 16.03 -10.84 -19.53
C GLU A 22 15.40 -11.81 -20.54
N ALA A 23 16.02 -11.97 -21.69
CA ALA A 23 15.46 -12.76 -22.78
C ALA A 23 15.40 -14.25 -22.47
N LEU A 24 16.38 -14.77 -21.71
CA LEU A 24 16.36 -16.15 -21.20
C LEU A 24 15.45 -16.25 -19.96
N PHE A 25 15.56 -15.31 -19.04
CA PHE A 25 14.71 -15.29 -17.84
C PHE A 25 13.22 -15.31 -18.21
N ARG A 26 12.83 -14.55 -19.23
CA ARG A 26 11.45 -14.50 -19.75
C ARG A 26 11.10 -15.63 -20.72
N SER A 27 12.07 -16.50 -21.01
CA SER A 27 11.88 -17.60 -21.99
C SER A 27 11.47 -17.12 -23.38
N GLU A 28 11.89 -15.93 -23.79
CA GLU A 28 11.60 -15.36 -25.11
C GLU A 28 12.45 -15.97 -26.21
N VAL A 29 13.65 -16.44 -25.85
CA VAL A 29 14.59 -17.10 -26.77
C VAL A 29 15.28 -18.28 -26.07
N THR A 30 15.80 -19.23 -26.87
CA THR A 30 16.67 -20.29 -26.32
C THR A 30 18.12 -19.78 -26.17
N PRO A 31 18.94 -20.41 -25.29
CA PRO A 31 20.36 -20.05 -25.16
C PRO A 31 21.12 -20.03 -26.48
N GLU A 32 20.90 -21.04 -27.35
CA GLU A 32 21.55 -21.15 -28.63
C GLU A 32 21.20 -19.97 -29.57
N ASN A 33 19.93 -19.57 -29.58
CA ASN A 33 19.49 -18.44 -30.39
C ASN A 33 20.03 -17.11 -29.83
N LEU A 34 20.06 -16.93 -28.53
CA LEU A 34 20.66 -15.74 -27.92
C LEU A 34 22.15 -15.64 -28.24
N ILE A 35 22.89 -16.74 -28.11
CA ILE A 35 24.32 -16.83 -28.50
C ILE A 35 24.50 -16.45 -29.96
N ALA A 36 23.70 -17.01 -30.86
CA ALA A 36 23.81 -16.69 -32.30
C ALA A 36 23.55 -15.19 -32.57
N TYR A 37 22.61 -14.55 -31.82
CA TYR A 37 22.37 -13.11 -31.93
C TYR A 37 23.56 -12.29 -31.40
N ILE A 38 24.12 -12.68 -30.25
CA ILE A 38 25.27 -12.02 -29.63
C ILE A 38 26.49 -12.11 -30.58
N ASP A 39 26.82 -13.30 -31.08
CA ASP A 39 27.95 -13.54 -31.97
C ASP A 39 27.82 -12.73 -33.27
N ARG A 40 26.61 -12.69 -33.86
CA ARG A 40 26.32 -11.86 -35.04
C ARG A 40 26.58 -10.37 -34.80
N VAL A 41 26.16 -9.84 -33.65
CA VAL A 41 26.37 -8.43 -33.30
C VAL A 41 27.85 -8.18 -33.05
N ARG A 42 28.48 -9.05 -32.26
CA ARG A 42 29.90 -8.96 -31.91
C ARG A 42 30.84 -8.96 -33.09
N ALA A 43 30.52 -9.76 -34.12
CA ALA A 43 31.27 -9.76 -35.37
C ALA A 43 31.11 -8.48 -36.20
N ALA A 44 30.07 -7.68 -35.97
CA ALA A 44 29.70 -6.52 -36.78
C ALA A 44 30.03 -5.16 -36.13
N VAL A 45 30.43 -5.11 -34.84
CA VAL A 45 30.71 -3.87 -34.14
C VAL A 45 32.08 -3.89 -33.46
N LYS A 46 32.58 -2.69 -33.09
CA LYS A 46 33.87 -2.54 -32.39
C LYS A 46 33.70 -2.29 -30.86
N VAL A 47 32.48 -2.01 -30.42
CA VAL A 47 32.18 -1.77 -29.01
C VAL A 47 31.93 -3.10 -28.29
N PRO A 48 32.17 -3.19 -26.99
CA PRO A 48 31.88 -4.40 -26.21
C PRO A 48 30.40 -4.78 -26.28
N VAL A 49 30.15 -6.10 -26.39
CA VAL A 49 28.82 -6.69 -26.54
C VAL A 49 28.52 -7.60 -25.35
N THR A 50 27.30 -7.54 -24.82
CA THR A 50 26.81 -8.43 -23.77
C THR A 50 25.31 -8.71 -23.95
N THR A 51 24.77 -9.61 -23.15
CA THR A 51 23.33 -9.68 -22.80
C THR A 51 23.16 -9.27 -21.35
N SER A 52 21.96 -8.83 -20.97
CA SER A 52 21.63 -8.45 -19.59
C SER A 52 20.58 -9.43 -19.05
N GLU A 53 20.93 -10.17 -18.02
CA GLU A 53 20.10 -11.22 -17.44
C GLU A 53 20.11 -11.15 -15.92
N GLN A 54 19.14 -11.78 -15.27
CA GLN A 54 19.14 -11.98 -13.82
C GLN A 54 20.42 -12.74 -13.40
N TRP A 55 20.95 -12.44 -12.22
CA TRP A 55 22.23 -12.98 -11.72
C TRP A 55 22.29 -14.51 -11.75
N HIS A 56 21.19 -15.23 -11.44
CA HIS A 56 21.12 -16.68 -11.43
C HIS A 56 21.15 -17.28 -12.84
N ILE A 57 20.62 -16.58 -13.87
CA ILE A 57 20.70 -17.03 -15.27
C ILE A 57 22.16 -17.15 -15.72
N TRP A 58 23.05 -16.27 -15.27
CA TRP A 58 24.49 -16.41 -15.52
C TRP A 58 25.12 -17.62 -14.86
N GLN A 59 24.56 -18.11 -13.74
CA GLN A 59 25.00 -19.34 -13.08
C GLN A 59 24.46 -20.59 -13.79
N ASP A 60 23.21 -20.51 -14.25
CA ASP A 60 22.54 -21.62 -14.94
C ASP A 60 23.06 -21.80 -16.38
N HIS A 61 23.54 -20.72 -17.02
CA HIS A 61 24.04 -20.67 -18.39
C HIS A 61 25.47 -20.08 -18.47
N PRO A 62 26.45 -20.72 -17.83
CA PRO A 62 27.85 -20.20 -17.81
C PRO A 62 28.51 -20.14 -19.19
N GLU A 63 28.03 -20.92 -20.17
CA GLU A 63 28.48 -20.90 -21.55
C GLU A 63 28.33 -19.54 -22.21
N LEU A 64 27.32 -18.74 -21.85
CA LEU A 64 27.11 -17.39 -22.36
C LEU A 64 28.34 -16.48 -22.19
N ALA A 65 29.11 -16.71 -21.12
CA ALA A 65 30.28 -15.90 -20.81
C ALA A 65 31.37 -15.98 -21.90
N GLN A 66 31.40 -17.04 -22.73
CA GLN A 66 32.35 -17.19 -23.82
C GLN A 66 32.01 -16.27 -25.02
N HIS A 67 30.74 -15.92 -25.16
CA HIS A 67 30.17 -15.16 -26.26
C HIS A 67 30.05 -13.66 -25.99
N VAL A 68 30.22 -13.21 -24.75
CA VAL A 68 30.12 -11.80 -24.36
C VAL A 68 31.47 -11.19 -23.95
N ASP A 69 31.59 -9.87 -23.99
CA ASP A 69 32.80 -9.17 -23.57
C ASP A 69 32.79 -8.80 -22.06
N LEU A 70 31.61 -8.74 -21.44
CA LEU A 70 31.42 -8.50 -20.01
C LEU A 70 30.16 -9.23 -19.51
N ILE A 71 30.09 -9.49 -18.22
CA ILE A 71 28.90 -10.01 -17.57
C ILE A 71 28.04 -8.81 -17.18
N ALA A 72 26.78 -8.75 -17.65
CA ALA A 72 25.82 -7.74 -17.24
C ALA A 72 24.68 -8.44 -16.50
N ALA A 73 24.58 -8.20 -15.18
CA ALA A 73 23.68 -8.92 -14.30
C ALA A 73 22.70 -7.98 -13.59
N HIS A 74 21.43 -8.35 -13.54
CA HIS A 74 20.42 -7.75 -12.69
C HIS A 74 20.46 -8.38 -11.31
N VAL A 75 20.49 -7.55 -10.26
CA VAL A 75 20.42 -8.00 -8.87
C VAL A 75 19.43 -7.11 -8.14
N LEU A 76 18.22 -7.62 -7.96
CA LEU A 76 17.06 -6.87 -7.47
C LEU A 76 16.49 -7.57 -6.22
N PRO A 77 17.03 -7.27 -5.02
CA PRO A 77 16.68 -7.98 -3.78
C PRO A 77 15.18 -7.96 -3.45
N TYR A 78 14.47 -6.89 -3.84
CA TYR A 78 13.02 -6.79 -3.65
C TYR A 78 12.27 -7.98 -4.29
N TRP A 79 12.62 -8.38 -5.50
CA TRP A 79 12.00 -9.51 -6.20
C TRP A 79 12.36 -10.86 -5.56
N GLU A 80 13.45 -10.90 -4.81
CA GLU A 80 13.97 -12.08 -4.09
C GLU A 80 13.47 -12.16 -2.65
N PHE A 81 12.51 -11.29 -2.27
CA PHE A 81 11.92 -11.24 -0.91
C PHE A 81 12.92 -10.90 0.20
N VAL A 82 14.05 -10.28 -0.14
CA VAL A 82 15.11 -9.91 0.79
C VAL A 82 14.71 -8.61 1.52
N PRO A 83 14.71 -8.57 2.86
CA PRO A 83 14.48 -7.35 3.62
C PRO A 83 15.47 -6.23 3.25
N MET A 84 15.04 -4.97 3.40
CA MET A 84 15.85 -3.82 3.00
C MET A 84 17.21 -3.78 3.73
N GLU A 85 17.24 -4.13 5.01
CA GLU A 85 18.44 -4.18 5.84
C GLU A 85 19.51 -5.15 5.33
N ASP A 86 19.10 -6.27 4.72
CA ASP A 86 20.01 -7.31 4.20
C ASP A 86 20.32 -7.11 2.71
N SER A 87 19.60 -6.22 2.02
CA SER A 87 19.58 -6.10 0.57
C SER A 87 20.92 -5.64 -0.03
N THR A 88 21.66 -4.76 0.66
CA THR A 88 22.99 -4.32 0.23
C THR A 88 23.99 -5.48 0.24
N ASP A 89 24.00 -6.25 1.31
CA ASP A 89 24.90 -7.41 1.45
C ASP A 89 24.54 -8.49 0.43
N PHE A 90 23.25 -8.73 0.20
CA PHE A 90 22.78 -9.62 -0.86
C PHE A 90 23.37 -9.24 -2.23
N VAL A 91 23.28 -7.96 -2.64
CA VAL A 91 23.84 -7.53 -3.92
C VAL A 91 25.36 -7.73 -3.98
N LEU A 92 26.07 -7.41 -2.90
CA LEU A 92 27.51 -7.55 -2.83
C LEU A 92 27.96 -9.02 -2.89
N GLU A 93 27.21 -9.93 -2.26
CA GLU A 93 27.46 -11.36 -2.33
C GLU A 93 27.25 -11.91 -3.73
N ARG A 94 26.12 -11.59 -4.39
CA ARG A 94 25.87 -12.01 -5.79
C ARG A 94 26.94 -11.47 -6.73
N ALA A 95 27.34 -10.20 -6.58
CA ALA A 95 28.43 -9.63 -7.37
C ALA A 95 29.76 -10.34 -7.14
N LYS A 96 30.08 -10.74 -5.91
CA LYS A 96 31.28 -11.51 -5.56
C LYS A 96 31.23 -12.91 -6.18
N ASP A 97 30.08 -13.59 -6.13
CA ASP A 97 29.88 -14.92 -6.68
C ASP A 97 30.07 -14.89 -8.21
N LEU A 98 29.47 -13.91 -8.90
CA LEU A 98 29.66 -13.75 -10.33
C LEU A 98 31.13 -13.45 -10.71
N LYS A 99 31.85 -12.62 -9.96
CA LYS A 99 33.28 -12.39 -10.17
C LYS A 99 34.12 -13.64 -9.96
N LYS A 100 33.74 -14.49 -8.99
CA LYS A 100 34.42 -15.78 -8.76
C LYS A 100 34.14 -16.75 -9.89
N LEU A 101 32.92 -16.79 -10.42
CA LEU A 101 32.54 -17.66 -11.53
C LEU A 101 33.18 -17.22 -12.84
N PHE A 102 33.27 -15.91 -13.08
CA PHE A 102 33.80 -15.31 -14.30
C PHE A 102 35.00 -14.38 -14.06
N PRO A 103 36.15 -14.89 -13.55
CA PRO A 103 37.24 -14.04 -13.06
C PRO A 103 37.93 -13.20 -14.15
N LYS A 104 37.78 -13.60 -15.41
CA LYS A 104 38.39 -12.91 -16.58
C LYS A 104 37.45 -11.91 -17.24
N LYS A 105 36.19 -11.83 -16.82
CA LYS A 105 35.22 -10.93 -17.44
C LYS A 105 34.93 -9.72 -16.52
N PRO A 106 34.91 -8.51 -17.08
CA PRO A 106 34.38 -7.36 -16.35
C PRO A 106 32.93 -7.62 -15.93
N LEU A 107 32.54 -7.16 -14.73
CA LEU A 107 31.18 -7.24 -14.22
C LEU A 107 30.53 -5.87 -14.25
N LEU A 108 29.33 -5.81 -14.78
CA LEU A 108 28.39 -4.71 -14.71
C LEU A 108 27.15 -5.18 -13.98
N LEU A 109 26.78 -4.55 -12.88
CA LEU A 109 25.45 -4.70 -12.30
C LEU A 109 24.50 -3.83 -13.13
N SER A 110 23.87 -4.44 -14.13
CA SER A 110 23.11 -3.71 -15.15
C SER A 110 21.76 -3.21 -14.66
N GLU A 111 21.25 -3.77 -13.57
CA GLU A 111 20.12 -3.21 -12.83
C GLU A 111 20.28 -3.48 -11.34
N VAL A 112 20.27 -2.39 -10.56
CA VAL A 112 20.10 -2.41 -9.09
C VAL A 112 19.08 -1.34 -8.73
N GLY A 113 18.15 -1.64 -7.82
CA GLY A 113 17.08 -0.72 -7.48
C GLY A 113 16.20 -1.23 -6.37
N TRP A 114 15.30 -0.34 -5.91
CA TRP A 114 14.28 -0.63 -4.91
C TRP A 114 13.03 0.20 -5.21
N PRO A 115 11.82 -0.37 -5.16
CA PRO A 115 10.60 0.37 -5.43
C PRO A 115 10.21 1.25 -4.22
N SER A 116 9.66 2.43 -4.49
CA SER A 116 9.27 3.40 -3.45
C SER A 116 7.83 3.29 -2.99
N ASN A 117 7.02 2.48 -3.64
CA ASN A 117 5.61 2.26 -3.31
C ASN A 117 5.13 0.95 -3.94
N GLY A 118 4.05 0.41 -3.41
CA GLY A 118 3.42 -0.80 -3.91
C GLY A 118 3.33 -1.87 -2.84
N ARG A 119 3.13 -3.12 -3.27
CA ARG A 119 2.88 -4.24 -2.36
C ARG A 119 4.18 -4.73 -1.73
N MET A 120 4.17 -4.94 -0.40
CA MET A 120 5.22 -5.67 0.30
C MET A 120 5.35 -7.11 -0.23
N ARG A 121 6.58 -7.61 -0.37
CA ARG A 121 6.89 -8.99 -0.75
C ARG A 121 7.78 -9.65 0.30
N GLY A 122 7.22 -10.59 1.05
CA GLY A 122 7.95 -11.21 2.17
C GLY A 122 8.37 -10.14 3.18
N GLY A 123 9.69 -10.01 3.44
CA GLY A 123 10.25 -8.95 4.28
C GLY A 123 10.63 -7.67 3.54
N ALA A 124 10.48 -7.62 2.20
CA ALA A 124 10.82 -6.47 1.38
C ALA A 124 9.64 -5.51 1.30
N ASP A 125 9.73 -4.36 1.96
CA ASP A 125 8.73 -3.29 1.91
C ASP A 125 9.06 -2.28 0.81
N ALA A 126 8.03 -1.88 0.04
CA ALA A 126 8.15 -0.88 -1.01
C ALA A 126 7.77 0.49 -0.45
N SER A 127 8.75 1.23 0.05
CA SER A 127 8.55 2.55 0.62
C SER A 127 9.62 3.56 0.15
N GLN A 128 9.28 4.86 0.17
CA GLN A 128 10.25 5.91 -0.16
C GLN A 128 11.45 5.90 0.80
N ALA A 129 11.22 5.57 2.06
CA ALA A 129 12.28 5.47 3.05
C ALA A 129 13.24 4.33 2.74
N ASP A 130 12.70 3.14 2.44
CA ASP A 130 13.52 1.98 2.12
C ASP A 130 14.25 2.16 0.80
N GLN A 131 13.60 2.74 -0.22
CA GLN A 131 14.29 3.12 -1.45
C GLN A 131 15.47 4.07 -1.19
N ALA A 132 15.27 5.09 -0.35
CA ALA A 132 16.32 6.06 -0.01
C ALA A 132 17.48 5.40 0.74
N ILE A 133 17.18 4.59 1.76
CA ILE A 133 18.20 3.91 2.57
C ILE A 133 18.98 2.92 1.71
N TYR A 134 18.27 2.05 0.98
CA TYR A 134 18.86 1.06 0.10
C TYR A 134 19.79 1.68 -0.94
N LEU A 135 19.29 2.62 -1.74
CA LEU A 135 20.08 3.22 -2.82
C LEU A 135 21.30 3.97 -2.28
N ARG A 136 21.16 4.74 -1.20
CA ARG A 136 22.28 5.46 -0.60
C ARG A 136 23.34 4.52 -0.03
N THR A 137 22.92 3.45 0.65
CA THR A 137 23.83 2.45 1.22
C THR A 137 24.54 1.66 0.12
N LEU A 138 23.76 1.17 -0.84
CA LEU A 138 24.28 0.35 -1.93
C LEU A 138 25.25 1.13 -2.83
N VAL A 139 24.88 2.34 -3.26
CA VAL A 139 25.74 3.18 -4.11
C VAL A 139 27.08 3.46 -3.44
N ASN A 140 27.08 3.79 -2.15
CA ASN A 140 28.31 3.99 -1.40
C ASN A 140 29.15 2.71 -1.33
N ALA A 141 28.53 1.56 -1.09
CA ALA A 141 29.21 0.27 -1.00
C ALA A 141 29.79 -0.19 -2.36
N LEU A 142 29.04 -0.01 -3.45
CA LEU A 142 29.49 -0.34 -4.81
C LEU A 142 30.66 0.56 -5.25
N ASN A 143 30.56 1.86 -5.01
CA ASN A 143 31.63 2.82 -5.31
C ASN A 143 32.91 2.50 -4.51
N ALA A 144 32.80 2.21 -3.23
CA ALA A 144 33.95 1.84 -2.39
C ALA A 144 34.66 0.56 -2.87
N LYS A 145 33.93 -0.35 -3.52
CA LYS A 145 34.46 -1.62 -4.07
C LYS A 145 34.80 -1.53 -5.56
N GLY A 146 34.57 -0.40 -6.21
CA GLY A 146 34.88 -0.17 -7.64
C GLY A 146 34.01 -1.02 -8.60
N TYR A 147 32.76 -1.31 -8.23
CA TYR A 147 31.81 -1.95 -9.13
C TYR A 147 31.20 -0.94 -10.11
N ASN A 148 30.98 -1.40 -11.36
CA ASN A 148 30.16 -0.67 -12.32
C ASN A 148 28.69 -1.10 -12.14
N TYR A 149 27.78 -0.12 -12.14
CA TYR A 149 26.36 -0.40 -11.96
C TYR A 149 25.47 0.63 -12.66
N PHE A 150 24.23 0.26 -12.92
CA PHE A 150 23.13 1.15 -13.29
C PHE A 150 22.00 1.03 -12.28
N VAL A 151 21.52 2.17 -11.84
CA VAL A 151 20.33 2.22 -10.98
C VAL A 151 19.09 2.17 -11.86
N ILE A 152 18.20 1.22 -11.59
CA ILE A 152 16.86 1.19 -12.17
C ILE A 152 15.90 1.88 -11.16
N GLU A 153 15.25 2.99 -11.53
CA GLU A 153 15.42 3.71 -12.78
C GLU A 153 15.41 5.23 -12.52
N ALA A 154 15.57 6.03 -13.56
CA ALA A 154 15.62 7.48 -13.36
C ALA A 154 14.25 8.06 -12.96
N PHE A 155 13.19 7.69 -13.67
CA PHE A 155 11.83 8.22 -13.47
C PHE A 155 10.84 7.09 -13.27
N ASP A 156 9.81 7.35 -12.47
CA ASP A 156 8.68 6.44 -12.34
C ASP A 156 7.99 6.19 -13.69
N GLN A 157 7.51 4.97 -13.88
CA GLN A 157 6.89 4.52 -15.13
C GLN A 157 5.56 3.80 -14.86
N PRO A 158 4.45 4.52 -14.69
CA PRO A 158 3.16 3.93 -14.29
C PRO A 158 2.64 2.83 -15.23
N TRP A 159 3.02 2.85 -16.50
CA TRP A 159 2.62 1.83 -17.46
C TRP A 159 3.17 0.43 -17.12
N LYS A 160 4.28 0.34 -16.39
CA LYS A 160 4.86 -0.95 -15.96
C LYS A 160 3.99 -1.68 -14.92
N ALA A 161 3.04 -0.99 -14.29
CA ALA A 161 2.13 -1.61 -13.32
C ALA A 161 1.28 -2.73 -13.94
N SER A 162 1.05 -2.71 -15.27
CA SER A 162 0.35 -3.79 -15.98
C SER A 162 1.13 -5.09 -16.01
N ASP A 163 2.46 -5.02 -16.06
CA ASP A 163 3.34 -6.17 -16.28
C ASP A 163 4.03 -6.63 -14.99
N GLU A 164 4.42 -5.67 -14.14
CA GLU A 164 5.18 -5.90 -12.90
C GLU A 164 4.33 -5.78 -11.62
N GLY A 165 3.02 -5.53 -11.76
CA GLY A 165 2.12 -5.25 -10.63
C GLY A 165 2.33 -3.85 -10.05
N SER A 166 1.73 -3.57 -8.90
CA SER A 166 1.68 -2.21 -8.32
C SER A 166 3.06 -1.54 -8.17
N VAL A 167 4.11 -2.31 -7.89
CA VAL A 167 5.47 -1.77 -7.70
C VAL A 167 6.14 -1.33 -8.99
N GLY A 168 5.75 -1.87 -10.14
CA GLY A 168 6.35 -1.56 -11.44
C GLY A 168 6.34 -0.07 -11.77
N ALA A 169 5.35 0.66 -11.24
CA ALA A 169 5.21 2.09 -11.43
C ALA A 169 6.26 2.94 -10.67
N TYR A 170 6.95 2.39 -9.65
CA TYR A 170 7.60 3.17 -8.60
C TYR A 170 9.11 2.93 -8.42
N TRP A 171 9.80 2.46 -9.44
CA TRP A 171 11.25 2.20 -9.41
C TRP A 171 12.10 3.46 -9.58
N GLY A 172 11.52 4.55 -10.09
CA GLY A 172 12.24 5.81 -10.34
C GLY A 172 12.84 6.43 -9.07
N VAL A 173 14.00 7.05 -9.22
CA VAL A 173 14.59 7.95 -8.21
C VAL A 173 13.83 9.28 -8.19
N TYR A 174 13.25 9.65 -9.32
CA TYR A 174 12.40 10.80 -9.52
C TYR A 174 10.96 10.36 -9.86
N ASN A 175 9.99 11.16 -9.45
CA ASN A 175 8.59 10.98 -9.80
C ASN A 175 8.31 11.42 -11.27
N LEU A 176 7.04 11.35 -11.71
CA LEU A 176 6.64 11.78 -13.05
C LEU A 176 6.88 13.26 -13.31
N GLU A 177 6.80 14.09 -12.29
CA GLU A 177 7.05 15.53 -12.34
C GLU A 177 8.55 15.86 -12.29
N ARG A 178 9.42 14.84 -12.36
CA ARG A 178 10.89 14.95 -12.29
C ARG A 178 11.40 15.52 -10.95
N GLN A 179 10.64 15.37 -9.89
CA GLN A 179 11.05 15.74 -8.54
C GLN A 179 11.70 14.54 -7.86
N ALA A 180 12.79 14.78 -7.13
CA ALA A 180 13.43 13.73 -6.34
C ALA A 180 12.46 13.24 -5.24
N LYS A 181 12.28 11.92 -5.14
CA LYS A 181 11.36 11.34 -4.16
C LYS A 181 11.89 11.35 -2.74
N PHE A 182 13.20 11.49 -2.58
CA PHE A 182 13.88 11.54 -1.28
C PHE A 182 15.14 12.41 -1.36
N ALA A 183 15.62 12.82 -0.19
CA ALA A 183 16.89 13.55 -0.09
C ALA A 183 18.09 12.60 -0.28
N PHE A 184 19.03 12.98 -1.13
CA PHE A 184 20.24 12.18 -1.37
C PHE A 184 21.23 12.23 -0.21
N GLU A 185 21.09 13.22 0.69
CA GLU A 185 21.93 13.43 1.87
C GLU A 185 21.06 13.74 3.11
N GLY A 186 21.66 13.65 4.29
CA GLY A 186 20.98 13.95 5.55
C GLY A 186 20.06 12.82 6.05
N PRO A 187 19.21 13.06 7.06
CA PRO A 187 18.32 12.05 7.62
C PRO A 187 17.23 11.65 6.64
N VAL A 188 16.88 10.36 6.60
CA VAL A 188 15.72 9.86 5.86
C VAL A 188 14.48 10.05 6.74
N VAL A 189 13.45 10.71 6.21
CA VAL A 189 12.17 10.90 6.88
C VAL A 189 11.15 10.01 6.19
N ALA A 190 10.64 8.99 6.90
CA ALA A 190 9.74 8.00 6.34
C ALA A 190 8.43 8.62 5.81
N ILE A 191 7.88 9.59 6.52
CA ILE A 191 6.66 10.29 6.14
C ILE A 191 6.92 11.81 6.23
N PRO A 192 7.40 12.46 5.16
CA PRO A 192 7.72 13.90 5.19
C PRO A 192 6.54 14.77 5.63
N GLN A 193 5.31 14.37 5.28
CA GLN A 193 4.06 15.11 5.56
C GLN A 193 3.46 14.81 6.95
N TRP A 194 4.16 14.07 7.83
CA TRP A 194 3.61 13.60 9.11
C TRP A 194 2.93 14.71 9.95
N ARG A 195 3.45 15.96 9.90
CA ARG A 195 2.85 17.08 10.65
C ARG A 195 1.46 17.45 10.13
N LEU A 196 1.28 17.49 8.80
CA LEU A 196 -0.01 17.78 8.19
C LEU A 196 -1.00 16.66 8.47
N LEU A 197 -0.56 15.40 8.41
CA LEU A 197 -1.38 14.24 8.72
C LEU A 197 -1.82 14.25 10.20
N ALA A 198 -0.90 14.58 11.13
CA ALA A 198 -1.21 14.72 12.54
C ALA A 198 -2.25 15.84 12.80
N ILE A 199 -2.06 17.01 12.19
CA ILE A 199 -3.03 18.12 12.29
C ILE A 199 -4.38 17.69 11.73
N GLY A 200 -4.42 17.09 10.54
CA GLY A 200 -5.66 16.60 9.93
C GLY A 200 -6.39 15.59 10.83
N SER A 201 -5.66 14.64 11.42
CA SER A 201 -6.19 13.66 12.37
C SER A 201 -6.79 14.32 13.60
N VAL A 202 -6.10 15.28 14.20
CA VAL A 202 -6.58 16.02 15.38
C VAL A 202 -7.83 16.85 15.03
N VAL A 203 -7.82 17.55 13.91
CA VAL A 203 -8.97 18.36 13.47
C VAL A 203 -10.20 17.49 13.25
N LEU A 204 -10.05 16.38 12.52
CA LEU A 204 -11.17 15.46 12.27
C LEU A 204 -11.69 14.82 13.57
N ALA A 205 -10.78 14.45 14.46
CA ALA A 205 -11.15 13.92 15.79
C ALA A 205 -11.92 14.93 16.62
N LEU A 206 -11.47 16.19 16.65
CA LEU A 206 -12.14 17.25 17.40
C LEU A 206 -13.54 17.57 16.84
N LEU A 207 -13.68 17.62 15.51
CA LEU A 207 -14.98 17.81 14.87
C LEU A 207 -15.94 16.67 15.17
N SER A 208 -15.47 15.42 15.04
CA SER A 208 -16.26 14.22 15.34
C SER A 208 -16.67 14.20 16.82
N LEU A 209 -15.73 14.47 17.72
CA LEU A 209 -15.99 14.52 19.15
C LEU A 209 -16.99 15.65 19.51
N ALA A 210 -16.85 16.82 18.92
CA ALA A 210 -17.78 17.93 19.12
C ALA A 210 -19.21 17.52 18.75
N LEU A 211 -19.40 16.88 17.58
CA LEU A 211 -20.69 16.37 17.13
C LEU A 211 -21.27 15.33 18.12
N MET A 212 -20.44 14.38 18.56
CA MET A 212 -20.87 13.35 19.52
C MET A 212 -21.23 13.92 20.90
N LEU A 213 -20.62 15.04 21.31
CA LEU A 213 -20.85 15.64 22.62
C LEU A 213 -21.96 16.69 22.64
N ILE A 214 -22.53 17.07 21.50
CA ILE A 214 -23.71 17.96 21.46
C ILE A 214 -24.80 17.46 22.39
N ASP A 215 -24.99 16.15 22.42
CA ASP A 215 -25.99 15.46 23.23
C ASP A 215 -25.38 14.70 24.43
N GLY A 216 -24.07 14.76 24.59
CA GLY A 216 -23.29 13.96 25.55
C GLY A 216 -23.11 14.57 26.94
N SER A 217 -23.97 15.57 27.37
CA SER A 217 -23.83 16.24 28.66
C SER A 217 -23.93 15.28 29.85
N ALA A 218 -24.68 14.19 29.73
CA ALA A 218 -24.88 13.15 30.75
C ALA A 218 -23.72 12.14 30.87
N LEU A 219 -22.75 12.11 29.92
CA LEU A 219 -21.68 11.14 29.96
C LEU A 219 -20.67 11.42 31.07
N ARG A 220 -20.24 10.34 31.75
CA ARG A 220 -19.13 10.36 32.71
C ARG A 220 -17.82 10.58 31.97
N GLN A 221 -16.77 11.01 32.68
CA GLN A 221 -15.44 11.24 32.10
C GLN A 221 -14.90 10.04 31.31
N ARG A 222 -15.12 8.81 31.83
CA ARG A 222 -14.69 7.56 31.14
C ARG A 222 -15.32 7.42 29.73
N GLY A 223 -16.62 7.70 29.62
CA GLY A 223 -17.32 7.68 28.32
C GLY A 223 -16.78 8.73 27.37
N ARG A 224 -16.52 9.95 27.83
CA ARG A 224 -15.92 11.02 27.02
C ARG A 224 -14.52 10.65 26.55
N THR A 225 -13.67 10.09 27.43
CA THR A 225 -12.34 9.61 27.08
C THR A 225 -12.41 8.49 26.02
N PHE A 226 -13.31 7.53 26.20
CA PHE A 226 -13.53 6.46 25.22
C PHE A 226 -13.91 7.02 23.84
N LEU A 227 -14.88 7.95 23.77
CA LEU A 227 -15.27 8.60 22.52
C LEU A 227 -14.12 9.39 21.89
N THR A 228 -13.30 10.06 22.70
CA THR A 228 -12.12 10.78 22.21
C THR A 228 -11.12 9.82 21.53
N ILE A 229 -10.87 8.66 22.14
CA ILE A 229 -9.97 7.63 21.58
C ILE A 229 -10.54 7.09 20.26
N VAL A 230 -11.83 6.75 20.21
CA VAL A 230 -12.48 6.23 19.00
C VAL A 230 -12.47 7.27 17.88
N ALA A 231 -12.84 8.53 18.19
CA ALA A 231 -12.83 9.60 17.19
C ALA A 231 -11.43 9.88 16.65
N PHE A 232 -10.40 9.87 17.52
CA PHE A 232 -9.01 10.07 17.09
C PHE A 232 -8.50 8.90 16.26
N ALA A 233 -8.73 7.66 16.68
CA ALA A 233 -8.28 6.47 15.94
C ALA A 233 -8.96 6.37 14.56
N GLY A 234 -10.30 6.51 14.52
CA GLY A 234 -11.04 6.47 13.26
C GLY A 234 -10.72 7.65 12.33
N GLY A 235 -10.62 8.86 12.89
CA GLY A 235 -10.21 10.04 12.13
C GLY A 235 -8.79 9.91 11.56
N SER A 236 -7.84 9.38 12.34
CA SER A 236 -6.48 9.11 11.89
C SER A 236 -6.45 8.06 10.77
N ALA A 237 -7.26 7.01 10.87
CA ALA A 237 -7.38 6.01 9.82
C ALA A 237 -7.89 6.60 8.50
N LEU A 238 -8.92 7.46 8.54
CA LEU A 238 -9.43 8.14 7.34
C LEU A 238 -8.38 9.07 6.71
N VAL A 239 -7.67 9.86 7.52
CA VAL A 239 -6.60 10.75 7.05
C VAL A 239 -5.48 9.92 6.40
N TRP A 240 -5.11 8.80 7.01
CA TRP A 240 -4.10 7.88 6.48
C TRP A 240 -4.54 7.26 5.13
N ILE A 241 -5.78 6.75 5.04
CA ILE A 241 -6.32 6.19 3.79
C ILE A 241 -6.27 7.24 2.67
N GLY A 242 -6.69 8.48 2.95
CA GLY A 242 -6.64 9.56 1.97
C GLY A 242 -5.22 9.91 1.55
N TYR A 243 -4.27 9.92 2.48
CA TYR A 243 -2.86 10.16 2.20
C TYR A 243 -2.26 9.04 1.35
N ASP A 244 -2.41 7.79 1.77
CA ASP A 244 -1.87 6.63 1.05
C ASP A 244 -2.39 6.59 -0.40
N TYR A 245 -3.70 6.82 -0.57
CA TYR A 245 -4.29 6.89 -1.90
C TYR A 245 -3.71 8.04 -2.74
N SER A 246 -3.41 9.19 -2.13
CA SER A 246 -2.82 10.35 -2.82
C SER A 246 -1.39 10.13 -3.32
N GLN A 247 -0.69 9.11 -2.78
CA GLN A 247 0.67 8.76 -3.21
C GLN A 247 0.68 7.81 -4.41
N GLN A 248 -0.47 7.39 -4.90
CA GLN A 248 -0.59 6.41 -5.98
C GLN A 248 -0.79 7.09 -7.33
N TYR A 249 -0.13 6.55 -8.36
CA TYR A 249 -0.43 6.91 -9.75
C TYR A 249 -1.77 6.32 -10.16
N SER A 250 -2.80 7.16 -10.18
CA SER A 250 -4.15 6.71 -10.47
C SER A 250 -4.56 7.00 -11.92
N THR A 251 -5.26 6.03 -12.52
CA THR A 251 -6.02 6.23 -13.75
C THR A 251 -7.36 6.86 -13.41
N TRP A 252 -8.06 7.39 -14.39
CA TRP A 252 -9.40 7.93 -14.18
C TRP A 252 -10.38 6.88 -13.62
N PHE A 253 -10.24 5.61 -14.02
CA PHE A 253 -11.04 4.50 -13.49
C PHE A 253 -10.69 4.20 -12.01
N SER A 254 -9.41 4.09 -11.67
CA SER A 254 -8.99 3.88 -10.28
C SER A 254 -9.39 5.07 -9.38
N THR A 255 -9.36 6.30 -9.91
CA THR A 255 -9.83 7.50 -9.18
C THR A 255 -11.32 7.39 -8.84
N LEU A 256 -12.16 6.96 -9.80
CA LEU A 256 -13.59 6.74 -9.54
C LEU A 256 -13.80 5.66 -8.47
N VAL A 257 -13.11 4.53 -8.59
CA VAL A 257 -13.18 3.44 -7.60
C VAL A 257 -12.71 3.92 -6.22
N GLY A 258 -11.61 4.66 -6.17
CA GLY A 258 -11.09 5.25 -4.92
C GLY A 258 -12.07 6.22 -4.26
N LEU A 259 -12.76 7.05 -5.05
CA LEU A 259 -13.80 7.93 -4.55
C LEU A 259 -14.97 7.15 -3.93
N LEU A 260 -15.45 6.10 -4.59
CA LEU A 260 -16.51 5.25 -4.07
C LEU A 260 -16.09 4.53 -2.77
N LEU A 261 -14.86 4.01 -2.73
CA LEU A 261 -14.30 3.39 -1.52
C LEU A 261 -14.12 4.42 -0.40
N GLY A 262 -13.71 5.65 -0.72
CA GLY A 262 -13.61 6.76 0.24
C GLY A 262 -14.95 7.12 0.87
N ILE A 263 -16.02 7.20 0.05
CA ILE A 263 -17.40 7.40 0.54
C ILE A 263 -17.81 6.24 1.45
N GLY A 264 -17.51 5.00 1.06
CA GLY A 264 -17.76 3.82 1.89
C GLY A 264 -17.01 3.85 3.21
N ALA A 265 -15.73 4.17 3.20
CA ALA A 265 -14.91 4.29 4.41
C ALA A 265 -15.43 5.38 5.35
N PHE A 266 -15.87 6.52 4.81
CA PHE A 266 -16.50 7.58 5.59
C PHE A 266 -17.84 7.12 6.19
N GLY A 267 -18.66 6.36 5.43
CA GLY A 267 -19.88 5.75 5.95
C GLY A 267 -19.61 4.78 7.12
N VAL A 268 -18.61 3.91 6.98
CA VAL A 268 -18.17 3.02 8.07
C VAL A 268 -17.70 3.82 9.29
N PHE A 269 -16.98 4.91 9.09
CA PHE A 269 -16.57 5.78 10.18
C PHE A 269 -17.76 6.39 10.93
N ILE A 270 -18.80 6.85 10.21
CA ILE A 270 -20.04 7.35 10.85
C ILE A 270 -20.70 6.26 11.70
N VAL A 271 -20.85 5.05 11.15
CA VAL A 271 -21.42 3.91 11.87
C VAL A 271 -20.60 3.61 13.13
N LEU A 272 -19.27 3.55 13.02
CA LEU A 272 -18.38 3.33 14.15
C LEU A 272 -18.58 4.37 15.26
N LEU A 273 -18.71 5.66 14.89
CA LEU A 273 -18.95 6.73 15.85
C LEU A 273 -20.33 6.58 16.54
N THR A 274 -21.36 6.19 15.77
CA THR A 274 -22.71 5.98 16.32
C THR A 274 -22.73 4.84 17.33
N GLU A 275 -22.18 3.68 16.96
CA GLU A 275 -22.08 2.51 17.84
C GLU A 275 -21.26 2.82 19.11
N ALA A 276 -20.13 3.53 18.94
CA ALA A 276 -19.32 3.96 20.08
C ALA A 276 -20.09 4.90 21.01
N HIS A 277 -20.90 5.80 20.47
CA HIS A 277 -21.72 6.71 21.24
C HIS A 277 -22.80 5.95 22.04
N GLU A 278 -23.52 5.02 21.40
CA GLU A 278 -24.53 4.18 22.06
C GLU A 278 -23.91 3.35 23.19
N LEU A 279 -22.74 2.75 22.93
CA LEU A 279 -21.99 2.03 23.96
C LEU A 279 -21.59 2.92 25.13
N ALA A 280 -21.09 4.13 24.85
CA ALA A 280 -20.71 5.09 25.88
C ALA A 280 -21.88 5.52 26.71
N GLU A 281 -23.04 5.76 26.12
CA GLU A 281 -24.29 6.09 26.83
C GLU A 281 -24.73 4.93 27.70
N THR A 282 -24.73 3.72 27.20
CA THR A 282 -25.16 2.54 27.95
C THR A 282 -24.25 2.28 29.16
N ALA A 283 -22.90 2.35 28.94
CA ALA A 283 -21.94 1.97 29.97
C ALA A 283 -21.60 3.09 30.99
N TRP A 284 -21.64 4.37 30.59
CA TRP A 284 -21.07 5.47 31.38
C TRP A 284 -21.96 6.70 31.53
N THR A 285 -23.27 6.56 31.39
CA THR A 285 -24.20 7.66 31.68
C THR A 285 -24.37 7.91 33.17
N ARG A 286 -24.47 9.17 33.61
CA ARG A 286 -24.71 9.58 34.99
C ARG A 286 -26.17 9.47 35.40
N ALA A 287 -27.05 9.73 34.45
CA ALA A 287 -28.48 9.64 34.59
C ALA A 287 -29.09 9.07 33.32
N ARG A 288 -30.14 8.28 33.44
CA ARG A 288 -30.87 7.79 32.27
C ARG A 288 -31.45 9.00 31.52
N ARG A 289 -31.25 9.06 30.21
CA ARG A 289 -31.70 10.16 29.34
C ARG A 289 -33.20 10.33 29.32
N ARG A 290 -33.94 9.25 29.58
CA ARG A 290 -35.40 9.22 29.62
C ARG A 290 -35.82 8.59 30.96
N PRO A 291 -35.71 9.34 32.11
CA PRO A 291 -36.32 8.87 33.29
C PRO A 291 -37.82 8.81 33.00
N PHE A 292 -38.44 7.67 33.28
CA PHE A 292 -39.88 7.58 33.23
C PHE A 292 -40.43 8.55 34.31
N GLN A 293 -40.95 9.66 33.86
CA GLN A 293 -41.71 10.59 34.71
C GLN A 293 -43.17 10.45 34.31
N PRO A 294 -44.04 10.05 35.24
CA PRO A 294 -45.45 10.07 34.98
C PRO A 294 -45.88 11.52 34.70
N VAL A 295 -46.28 11.78 33.47
CA VAL A 295 -46.91 13.04 33.10
C VAL A 295 -48.38 12.88 33.49
N LEU A 296 -48.90 13.78 34.34
CA LEU A 296 -50.34 13.85 34.59
C LEU A 296 -51.02 14.11 33.24
N ALA A 297 -51.71 13.09 32.73
CA ALA A 297 -52.44 13.23 31.48
C ALA A 297 -53.51 14.30 31.64
N ASP A 298 -53.64 15.17 30.66
CA ASP A 298 -54.82 16.01 30.51
C ASP A 298 -56.03 15.09 30.43
N SER A 299 -56.90 15.16 31.42
CA SER A 299 -58.06 14.26 31.54
C SER A 299 -59.02 14.34 30.34
N ALA A 300 -58.91 15.35 29.50
CA ALA A 300 -59.69 15.56 28.28
C ALA A 300 -59.17 14.80 27.06
N TYR A 301 -57.90 14.43 27.02
CA TYR A 301 -57.29 13.72 25.85
C TYR A 301 -57.12 12.24 26.15
N ARG A 302 -57.98 11.43 25.58
CA ARG A 302 -57.97 9.96 25.72
C ARG A 302 -57.97 9.31 24.32
N PRO A 303 -56.83 9.23 23.66
CA PRO A 303 -56.76 8.59 22.34
C PRO A 303 -57.01 7.09 22.44
N LYS A 304 -57.59 6.51 21.38
CA LYS A 304 -57.69 5.05 21.26
C LYS A 304 -56.28 4.43 21.23
N VAL A 305 -56.08 3.39 22.04
CA VAL A 305 -54.80 2.65 22.11
C VAL A 305 -55.00 1.24 21.55
N SER A 306 -54.21 0.88 20.53
CA SER A 306 -54.14 -0.49 20.00
C SER A 306 -52.92 -1.20 20.64
N VAL A 307 -53.21 -2.24 21.40
CA VAL A 307 -52.16 -3.06 22.04
C VAL A 307 -51.97 -4.33 21.18
N HIS A 308 -50.85 -4.44 20.52
CA HIS A 308 -50.48 -5.59 19.75
C HIS A 308 -49.82 -6.66 20.62
N VAL A 309 -50.39 -7.86 20.68
CA VAL A 309 -49.85 -9.02 21.40
C VAL A 309 -49.41 -10.08 20.40
N PRO A 310 -48.22 -9.98 19.87
CA PRO A 310 -47.72 -10.98 18.95
C PRO A 310 -47.51 -12.31 19.68
N CYS A 311 -48.18 -13.36 19.22
CA CYS A 311 -48.10 -14.72 19.76
C CYS A 311 -47.58 -15.68 18.68
N TYR A 312 -46.50 -16.40 19.00
CA TYR A 312 -45.94 -17.45 18.16
C TYR A 312 -45.47 -18.61 19.02
N ASN A 313 -46.32 -19.63 19.19
CA ASN A 313 -45.97 -20.84 19.95
C ASN A 313 -45.67 -20.64 21.45
N GLU A 314 -46.11 -19.53 22.06
CA GLU A 314 -46.04 -19.34 23.50
C GLU A 314 -47.00 -20.28 24.22
N PRO A 315 -46.68 -20.69 25.49
CA PRO A 315 -47.57 -21.45 26.33
C PRO A 315 -48.93 -20.74 26.51
N PRO A 316 -50.08 -21.40 26.30
CA PRO A 316 -51.40 -20.78 26.37
C PRO A 316 -51.64 -20.04 27.68
N GLU A 317 -51.16 -20.57 28.80
CA GLU A 317 -51.27 -19.93 30.13
C GLU A 317 -50.53 -18.58 30.21
N MET A 318 -49.42 -18.42 29.52
CA MET A 318 -48.69 -17.13 29.50
C MET A 318 -49.47 -16.10 28.67
N VAL A 319 -49.99 -16.51 27.50
CA VAL A 319 -50.84 -15.64 26.66
C VAL A 319 -52.07 -15.21 27.42
N LYS A 320 -52.75 -16.17 28.13
CA LYS A 320 -53.91 -15.89 28.93
C LYS A 320 -53.62 -14.89 30.05
N GLN A 321 -52.51 -15.07 30.80
CA GLN A 321 -52.14 -14.13 31.83
C GLN A 321 -51.88 -12.72 31.28
N THR A 322 -51.29 -12.62 30.07
CA THR A 322 -51.07 -11.35 29.38
C THR A 322 -52.42 -10.69 28.99
N LEU A 323 -53.35 -11.46 28.46
CA LEU A 323 -54.68 -10.97 28.07
C LEU A 323 -55.51 -10.57 29.31
N ASP A 324 -55.44 -11.35 30.39
CA ASP A 324 -56.11 -11.02 31.66
C ASP A 324 -55.55 -9.73 32.27
N ALA A 325 -54.23 -9.52 32.18
CA ALA A 325 -53.59 -8.27 32.63
C ALA A 325 -54.00 -7.08 31.75
N LEU A 326 -54.12 -7.26 30.43
CA LEU A 326 -54.58 -6.22 29.52
C LEU A 326 -56.06 -5.90 29.74
N ALA A 327 -56.92 -6.92 30.01
CA ALA A 327 -58.33 -6.72 30.33
C ALA A 327 -58.53 -5.93 31.65
N ALA A 328 -57.56 -5.95 32.54
CA ALA A 328 -57.59 -5.24 33.79
C ALA A 328 -57.05 -3.78 33.71
N LEU A 329 -56.68 -3.30 32.49
CA LEU A 329 -56.21 -1.94 32.32
C LEU A 329 -57.32 -0.92 32.64
N ASP A 330 -56.95 0.07 33.45
CA ASP A 330 -57.84 1.21 33.74
C ASP A 330 -57.69 2.29 32.64
N TYR A 331 -58.12 1.95 31.42
CA TYR A 331 -58.13 2.85 30.28
C TYR A 331 -59.42 2.63 29.44
N PRO A 332 -60.16 3.71 29.10
CA PRO A 332 -61.51 3.55 28.58
C PRO A 332 -61.61 3.17 27.09
N ASP A 333 -60.63 3.48 26.29
CA ASP A 333 -60.69 3.29 24.82
C ASP A 333 -59.41 2.60 24.32
N TYR A 334 -59.40 1.29 24.38
CA TYR A 334 -58.33 0.46 23.82
C TYR A 334 -58.86 -0.80 23.11
N GLU A 335 -58.01 -1.35 22.26
CA GLU A 335 -58.24 -2.67 21.63
C GLU A 335 -56.97 -3.49 21.78
N VAL A 336 -57.15 -4.81 21.79
CA VAL A 336 -56.07 -5.79 21.80
C VAL A 336 -56.09 -6.52 20.48
N ILE A 337 -54.96 -6.57 19.77
CA ILE A 337 -54.79 -7.18 18.46
C ILE A 337 -53.76 -8.29 18.54
#